data_030c1cf0a27d4add193928d1398e166b
#
_entry.id   030c1cf0a27d4add193928d1398e166b
#
_cell.length_a   1.000
_cell.length_b   1.000
_cell.length_c   1.000
_cell.angle_alpha   90.00
_cell.angle_beta   90.00
_cell.angle_gamma   90.00
#
_symmetry.space_group_name_H-M   'P 1'
#
loop_
_entity.id
_entity.type
_entity.pdbx_description
1 polymer ?
#
loop_
_entity_poly.entity_id
_entity_poly.type
_entity_poly.pdbx_seq_one_letter_code
_entity_poly.pdbx_strand_id
1 'polypeptide(L)'
;MRRLLLLLALVLVGAAVGPAVSASASAGHHGQVAGTGTLGQFGDPTAHVNAIETAAGLKGEFTIAYPDGTFADGPATCLAIGGTTAYVTARITSSGGPRQQALNWLPGGFLVIGVQDNGEPGTAGPDRMNFSPGFAADPGCGPNGAAAPVFPITAGNYRVFAPS
;
A
#
# COMPACT_ATOMS: atom_id res chain seq x y z
N MET A 1 -10.98 -45.66 -67.00
CA MET A 1 -12.06 -45.51 -66.07
C MET A 1 -11.60 -46.01 -64.66
N ARG A 2 -11.04 -45.16 -63.84
CA ARG A 2 -10.66 -45.49 -62.46
C ARG A 2 -11.42 -44.60 -61.51
N ARG A 3 -12.32 -45.22 -60.74
CA ARG A 3 -13.13 -44.54 -59.69
C ARG A 3 -12.22 -44.38 -58.45
N LEU A 4 -11.98 -43.14 -58.06
CA LEU A 4 -11.27 -42.77 -56.84
C LEU A 4 -12.31 -42.63 -55.72
N LEU A 5 -12.28 -43.52 -54.73
CA LEU A 5 -13.08 -43.47 -53.52
C LEU A 5 -12.36 -42.58 -52.51
N LEU A 6 -12.96 -41.43 -52.18
CA LEU A 6 -12.53 -40.55 -51.09
C LEU A 6 -13.17 -41.06 -49.78
N LEU A 7 -12.33 -41.57 -48.89
CA LEU A 7 -12.66 -41.87 -47.50
C LEU A 7 -12.55 -40.57 -46.65
N LEU A 8 -13.72 -40.09 -46.19
CA LEU A 8 -13.81 -38.94 -45.27
C LEU A 8 -13.65 -39.47 -43.86
N ALA A 9 -12.49 -39.22 -43.21
CA ALA A 9 -12.25 -39.54 -41.83
C ALA A 9 -12.82 -38.42 -40.95
N LEU A 10 -13.87 -38.72 -40.21
CA LEU A 10 -14.51 -37.83 -39.24
C LEU A 10 -13.73 -37.91 -37.92
N VAL A 11 -12.96 -36.87 -37.61
CA VAL A 11 -12.25 -36.76 -36.32
C VAL A 11 -13.21 -36.13 -35.31
N LEU A 12 -13.72 -36.94 -34.40
CA LEU A 12 -14.47 -36.47 -33.20
C LEU A 12 -13.49 -35.90 -32.18
N VAL A 13 -13.43 -34.60 -32.09
CA VAL A 13 -12.73 -33.91 -30.98
C VAL A 13 -13.63 -33.93 -29.77
N GLY A 14 -13.38 -34.85 -28.84
CA GLY A 14 -14.03 -34.90 -27.55
C GLY A 14 -13.53 -33.74 -26.66
N ALA A 15 -14.38 -32.73 -26.43
CA ALA A 15 -14.13 -31.70 -25.44
C ALA A 15 -14.28 -32.30 -24.03
N ALA A 16 -13.17 -32.57 -23.36
CA ALA A 16 -13.18 -32.91 -21.94
C ALA A 16 -13.54 -31.66 -21.13
N VAL A 17 -14.78 -31.57 -20.70
CA VAL A 17 -15.21 -30.59 -19.69
C VAL A 17 -14.67 -31.06 -18.35
N GLY A 18 -13.48 -30.56 -17.98
CA GLY A 18 -12.94 -30.74 -16.64
C GLY A 18 -13.86 -30.03 -15.62
N PRO A 19 -14.04 -30.61 -14.39
CA PRO A 19 -14.76 -29.93 -13.35
C PRO A 19 -14.07 -28.59 -13.05
N ALA A 20 -14.80 -27.48 -13.16
CA ALA A 20 -14.35 -26.19 -12.70
C ALA A 20 -14.14 -26.29 -11.19
N VAL A 21 -12.90 -26.36 -10.77
CA VAL A 21 -12.52 -26.22 -9.35
C VAL A 21 -12.86 -24.76 -9.01
N SER A 22 -14.01 -24.56 -8.39
CA SER A 22 -14.34 -23.30 -7.75
C SER A 22 -13.30 -23.10 -6.64
N ALA A 23 -12.30 -22.27 -6.89
CA ALA A 23 -11.43 -21.79 -5.83
C ALA A 23 -12.35 -21.02 -4.88
N SER A 24 -12.70 -21.64 -3.76
CA SER A 24 -13.30 -20.94 -2.62
C SER A 24 -12.29 -19.89 -2.23
N ALA A 25 -12.61 -18.61 -2.48
CA ALA A 25 -11.86 -17.52 -1.93
C ALA A 25 -11.88 -17.72 -0.42
N SER A 26 -10.76 -18.15 0.13
CA SER A 26 -10.52 -18.17 1.57
C SER A 26 -10.86 -16.75 2.03
N ALA A 27 -11.73 -16.61 3.04
CA ALA A 27 -11.96 -15.33 3.70
C ALA A 27 -10.69 -15.01 4.51
N GLY A 28 -9.60 -14.72 3.81
CA GLY A 28 -8.32 -14.35 4.37
C GLY A 28 -8.46 -13.04 5.14
N HIS A 29 -7.69 -12.87 6.19
CA HIS A 29 -7.56 -11.59 6.85
C HIS A 29 -7.02 -10.59 5.85
N HIS A 30 -7.71 -9.48 5.74
CA HIS A 30 -7.28 -8.38 4.88
C HIS A 30 -6.08 -7.66 5.51
N GLY A 31 -5.15 -7.21 4.68
CA GLY A 31 -4.01 -6.46 5.15
C GLY A 31 -4.44 -5.15 5.82
N GLN A 32 -3.76 -4.78 6.90
CA GLN A 32 -4.04 -3.52 7.62
C GLN A 32 -2.74 -2.90 8.11
N VAL A 33 -2.69 -1.57 8.08
CA VAL A 33 -1.72 -0.76 8.82
C VAL A 33 -2.47 0.32 9.57
N ALA A 34 -2.12 0.53 10.83
CA ALA A 34 -2.69 1.59 11.65
C ALA A 34 -1.67 2.08 12.68
N GLY A 35 -1.64 3.39 12.90
CA GLY A 35 -0.79 3.96 13.93
C GLY A 35 -0.44 5.41 13.71
N THR A 36 0.36 5.91 14.64
CA THR A 36 0.91 7.27 14.61
C THR A 36 2.35 7.21 15.04
N GLY A 37 3.23 7.91 14.35
CA GLY A 37 4.63 7.99 14.70
C GLY A 37 5.18 9.39 14.47
N THR A 38 6.08 9.83 15.36
CA THR A 38 6.85 11.08 15.22
C THR A 38 8.29 10.74 14.87
N LEU A 39 8.82 11.33 13.82
CA LEU A 39 10.26 11.26 13.50
C LEU A 39 11.01 12.29 14.33
N GLY A 40 12.16 11.89 14.92
CA GLY A 40 13.10 12.81 15.56
C GLY A 40 14.06 13.48 14.56
N GLN A 41 13.70 13.51 13.28
CA GLN A 41 14.50 14.02 12.17
C GLN A 41 13.62 14.85 11.25
N PHE A 42 14.23 15.62 10.37
CA PHE A 42 13.54 16.47 9.38
C PHE A 42 12.62 17.54 9.97
N GLY A 43 12.72 17.85 11.27
CA GLY A 43 11.88 18.83 11.97
C GLY A 43 10.64 18.20 12.61
N ASP A 44 10.79 16.98 13.08
CA ASP A 44 9.83 16.26 13.94
C ASP A 44 8.42 16.10 13.36
N PRO A 45 8.26 15.69 12.09
CA PRO A 45 6.94 15.44 11.55
C PRO A 45 6.27 14.27 12.27
N THR A 46 4.99 14.39 12.50
CA THR A 46 4.13 13.31 12.98
C THR A 46 3.29 12.81 11.81
N ALA A 47 3.28 11.50 11.59
CA ALA A 47 2.43 10.85 10.60
C ALA A 47 1.41 9.94 11.28
N HIS A 48 0.15 10.13 10.95
CA HIS A 48 -0.94 9.20 11.23
C HIS A 48 -1.27 8.45 9.95
N VAL A 49 -1.37 7.13 10.04
CA VAL A 49 -1.73 6.27 8.91
C VAL A 49 -2.75 5.25 9.39
N ASN A 50 -3.84 5.12 8.65
CA ASN A 50 -4.80 4.05 8.83
C ASN A 50 -5.25 3.58 7.45
N ALA A 51 -4.93 2.34 7.10
CA ALA A 51 -5.36 1.74 5.84
C ALA A 51 -5.68 0.26 6.04
N ILE A 52 -6.83 -0.15 5.55
CA ILE A 52 -7.30 -1.53 5.62
C ILE A 52 -7.85 -1.97 4.26
N GLU A 53 -7.37 -3.09 3.80
CA GLU A 53 -7.95 -3.77 2.64
C GLU A 53 -9.14 -4.62 3.08
N THR A 54 -10.24 -4.51 2.37
CA THR A 54 -11.47 -5.25 2.63
C THR A 54 -11.97 -5.89 1.34
N ALA A 55 -12.93 -6.82 1.43
CA ALA A 55 -13.58 -7.38 0.24
C ALA A 55 -14.26 -6.31 -0.64
N ALA A 56 -14.60 -5.15 -0.08
CA ALA A 56 -15.18 -4.02 -0.80
C ALA A 56 -14.11 -3.03 -1.34
N GLY A 57 -12.82 -3.35 -1.18
CA GLY A 57 -11.68 -2.53 -1.56
C GLY A 57 -10.96 -1.88 -0.39
N LEU A 58 -9.99 -1.03 -0.71
CA LEU A 58 -9.19 -0.32 0.26
C LEU A 58 -10.00 0.82 0.90
N LYS A 59 -9.85 0.96 2.22
CA LYS A 59 -10.32 2.11 3.00
C LYS A 59 -9.17 2.63 3.85
N GLY A 60 -9.11 3.92 4.03
CA GLY A 60 -8.09 4.51 4.90
C GLY A 60 -7.73 5.92 4.53
N GLU A 61 -6.90 6.49 5.39
CA GLU A 61 -6.46 7.88 5.32
C GLU A 61 -5.05 8.04 5.87
N PHE A 62 -4.46 9.16 5.56
CA PHE A 62 -3.22 9.60 6.18
C PHE A 62 -3.32 11.07 6.58
N THR A 63 -2.52 11.44 7.55
CA THR A 63 -2.18 12.83 7.87
C THR A 63 -0.71 12.90 8.23
N ILE A 64 0.03 13.83 7.65
CA ILE A 64 1.39 14.18 8.06
C ILE A 64 1.37 15.64 8.44
N ALA A 65 1.93 15.95 9.61
CA ALA A 65 1.99 17.31 10.12
C ALA A 65 3.37 17.62 10.73
N TYR A 66 3.91 18.77 10.40
CA TYR A 66 5.10 19.34 11.01
C TYR A 66 4.74 20.37 12.08
N PRO A 67 5.60 20.57 13.08
CA PRO A 67 5.40 21.61 14.09
C PRO A 67 5.33 23.05 13.52
N ASP A 68 5.90 23.28 12.33
CA ASP A 68 5.87 24.59 11.66
C ASP A 68 4.55 24.88 10.92
N GLY A 69 3.57 23.99 11.03
CA GLY A 69 2.26 24.09 10.37
C GLY A 69 2.22 23.54 8.94
N THR A 70 3.32 22.95 8.45
CA THR A 70 3.28 22.21 7.16
C THR A 70 2.52 20.90 7.36
N PHE A 71 1.58 20.61 6.46
CA PHE A 71 0.79 19.39 6.54
C PHE A 71 0.40 18.86 5.15
N ALA A 72 0.02 17.59 5.11
CA ALA A 72 -0.70 16.96 4.01
C ALA A 72 -1.63 15.87 4.56
N ASP A 73 -2.81 15.75 3.99
CA ASP A 73 -3.79 14.72 4.31
C ASP A 73 -4.55 14.22 3.09
N GLY A 74 -5.20 13.07 3.24
CA GLY A 74 -6.06 12.52 2.21
C GLY A 74 -6.30 11.02 2.34
N PRO A 75 -7.06 10.44 1.39
CA PRO A 75 -7.36 9.02 1.39
C PRO A 75 -6.18 8.17 0.94
N ALA A 76 -6.04 6.98 1.53
CA ALA A 76 -5.21 5.93 1.02
C ALA A 76 -5.78 5.40 -0.30
N THR A 77 -4.93 5.23 -1.30
CA THR A 77 -5.30 4.70 -2.63
C THR A 77 -4.71 3.33 -2.89
N CYS A 78 -3.67 2.96 -2.16
CA CYS A 78 -3.07 1.63 -2.23
C CYS A 78 -2.42 1.23 -0.91
N LEU A 79 -2.43 -0.07 -0.62
CA LEU A 79 -1.76 -0.69 0.51
C LEU A 79 -0.99 -1.92 0.02
N ALA A 80 0.32 -1.96 0.29
CA ALA A 80 1.16 -3.13 0.06
C ALA A 80 1.85 -3.53 1.35
N ILE A 81 1.74 -4.78 1.75
CA ILE A 81 2.33 -5.32 2.98
C ILE A 81 3.26 -6.47 2.67
N GLY A 82 4.45 -6.43 3.26
CA GLY A 82 5.44 -7.50 3.23
C GLY A 82 6.00 -7.76 4.63
N GLY A 83 5.55 -8.84 5.27
CA GLY A 83 5.88 -9.13 6.66
C GLY A 83 5.39 -8.03 7.61
N THR A 84 6.29 -7.40 8.32
CA THR A 84 6.01 -6.29 9.26
C THR A 84 6.11 -4.91 8.62
N THR A 85 6.32 -4.83 7.31
CA THR A 85 6.46 -3.56 6.59
C THR A 85 5.24 -3.30 5.74
N ALA A 86 4.71 -2.09 5.80
CA ALA A 86 3.63 -1.63 4.95
C ALA A 86 4.03 -0.37 4.16
N TYR A 87 3.55 -0.29 2.93
CA TYR A 87 3.63 0.90 2.10
C TYR A 87 2.21 1.33 1.74
N VAL A 88 1.89 2.58 2.05
CA VAL A 88 0.61 3.20 1.74
C VAL A 88 0.84 4.28 0.70
N THR A 89 0.29 4.11 -0.49
CA THR A 89 0.16 5.21 -1.44
C THR A 89 -1.12 5.96 -1.12
N ALA A 90 -1.05 7.26 -1.08
CA ALA A 90 -2.18 8.10 -0.71
C ALA A 90 -2.25 9.33 -1.60
N ARG A 91 -3.48 9.76 -1.91
CA ARG A 91 -3.73 10.96 -2.68
C ARG A 91 -3.84 12.16 -1.76
N ILE A 92 -3.10 13.21 -2.04
CA ILE A 92 -3.17 14.46 -1.29
C ILE A 92 -4.45 15.20 -1.68
N THR A 93 -5.35 15.39 -0.73
CA THR A 93 -6.57 16.17 -0.93
C THR A 93 -6.48 17.57 -0.32
N SER A 94 -5.71 17.69 0.76
CA SER A 94 -5.43 18.94 1.44
C SER A 94 -3.97 19.00 1.87
N SER A 95 -3.36 20.16 1.77
CA SER A 95 -1.99 20.40 2.20
C SER A 95 -1.73 21.91 2.35
N GLY A 96 -0.71 22.24 3.13
CA GLY A 96 -0.35 23.63 3.37
C GLY A 96 0.94 23.76 4.17
N GLY A 97 1.29 25.02 4.46
CA GLY A 97 2.43 25.38 5.29
C GLY A 97 3.71 25.67 4.52
N PRO A 98 4.78 26.14 5.21
CA PRO A 98 5.95 26.71 4.58
C PRO A 98 6.78 25.72 3.73
N ARG A 99 6.70 24.41 4.04
CA ARG A 99 7.46 23.38 3.29
C ARG A 99 6.69 22.72 2.17
N GLN A 100 5.40 23.03 1.98
CA GLN A 100 4.51 22.38 1.01
C GLN A 100 5.13 22.31 -0.39
N GLN A 101 5.63 23.45 -0.89
CA GLN A 101 6.24 23.52 -2.23
C GLN A 101 7.53 22.72 -2.32
N ALA A 102 8.41 22.82 -1.31
CA ALA A 102 9.69 22.10 -1.29
C ALA A 102 9.49 20.58 -1.20
N LEU A 103 8.44 20.12 -0.53
CA LEU A 103 8.04 18.72 -0.44
C LEU A 103 7.21 18.26 -1.64
N ASN A 104 6.82 19.17 -2.52
CA ASN A 104 5.91 18.91 -3.64
C ASN A 104 4.57 18.28 -3.18
N TRP A 105 4.09 18.66 -1.99
CA TRP A 105 2.83 18.19 -1.44
C TRP A 105 1.67 19.05 -1.94
N LEU A 106 1.29 18.84 -3.18
CA LEU A 106 0.24 19.62 -3.83
C LEU A 106 -1.07 18.83 -3.86
N PRO A 107 -2.23 19.49 -3.59
CA PRO A 107 -3.53 18.84 -3.76
C PRO A 107 -3.70 18.24 -5.15
N GLY A 108 -4.19 17.01 -5.20
CA GLY A 108 -4.30 16.21 -6.43
C GLY A 108 -3.09 15.34 -6.72
N GLY A 109 -1.94 15.61 -6.10
CA GLY A 109 -0.76 14.74 -6.14
C GLY A 109 -0.89 13.52 -5.23
N PHE A 110 0.20 12.76 -5.13
CA PHE A 110 0.30 11.55 -4.34
C PHE A 110 1.55 11.57 -3.47
N LEU A 111 1.55 10.78 -2.41
CA LEU A 111 2.75 10.45 -1.67
C LEU A 111 2.72 8.97 -1.25
N VAL A 112 3.87 8.45 -0.86
CA VAL A 112 4.00 7.10 -0.30
C VAL A 112 4.52 7.23 1.13
N ILE A 113 3.90 6.48 2.04
CA ILE A 113 4.33 6.35 3.43
C ILE A 113 4.75 4.90 3.63
N GLY A 114 5.98 4.68 4.07
CA GLY A 114 6.49 3.38 4.49
C GLY A 114 6.55 3.32 6.00
N VAL A 115 6.01 2.26 6.58
CA VAL A 115 6.09 1.98 8.02
C VAL A 115 6.59 0.56 8.25
N GLN A 116 7.34 0.36 9.32
CA GLN A 116 7.78 -0.95 9.80
C GLN A 116 7.40 -1.08 11.26
N ASP A 117 6.59 -2.09 11.54
CA ASP A 117 6.20 -2.52 12.87
C ASP A 117 7.28 -3.47 13.42
N ASN A 118 7.98 -3.07 14.46
CA ASN A 118 8.98 -3.87 15.14
C ASN A 118 8.43 -4.56 16.40
N GLY A 119 7.12 -4.51 16.60
CA GLY A 119 6.42 -5.10 17.74
C GLY A 119 6.18 -4.11 18.88
N GLU A 120 5.87 -4.65 20.05
CA GLU A 120 5.52 -3.80 21.20
C GLU A 120 6.71 -2.94 21.64
N PRO A 121 6.48 -1.66 21.98
CA PRO A 121 7.54 -0.77 22.45
C PRO A 121 8.35 -1.37 23.60
N GLY A 122 9.66 -1.31 23.47
CA GLY A 122 10.60 -1.82 24.49
C GLY A 122 11.03 -3.28 24.33
N THR A 123 10.48 -4.04 23.38
CA THR A 123 10.86 -5.46 23.18
C THR A 123 11.79 -5.66 21.99
N ALA A 124 11.57 -4.99 20.86
CA ALA A 124 12.32 -5.20 19.62
C ALA A 124 12.86 -3.90 18.98
N GLY A 125 12.88 -2.83 19.74
CA GLY A 125 13.27 -1.50 19.27
C GLY A 125 12.08 -0.68 18.75
N PRO A 126 12.31 0.60 18.42
CA PRO A 126 11.25 1.47 17.91
C PRO A 126 10.81 1.04 16.52
N ASP A 127 9.55 1.26 16.22
CA ASP A 127 9.06 1.20 14.87
C ASP A 127 9.81 2.19 13.99
N ARG A 128 9.69 2.00 12.68
CA ARG A 128 10.34 2.87 11.71
C ARG A 128 9.32 3.40 10.73
N MET A 129 9.58 4.59 10.24
CA MET A 129 8.82 5.15 9.14
C MET A 129 9.67 6.01 8.22
N ASN A 130 9.11 6.31 7.07
CA ASN A 130 9.55 7.35 6.16
C ASN A 130 8.38 7.71 5.24
N PHE A 131 8.49 8.83 4.57
CA PHE A 131 7.54 9.23 3.53
C PHE A 131 8.28 9.92 2.38
N SER A 132 7.73 9.80 1.19
CA SER A 132 8.30 10.39 -0.01
C SER A 132 7.99 11.88 -0.12
N PRO A 133 8.73 12.63 -0.94
CA PRO A 133 8.19 13.83 -1.57
C PRO A 133 6.92 13.51 -2.36
N GLY A 134 6.16 14.54 -2.70
CA GLY A 134 4.95 14.36 -3.52
C GLY A 134 5.25 13.97 -4.96
N PHE A 135 4.38 13.17 -5.55
CA PHE A 135 4.36 12.78 -6.95
C PHE A 135 3.19 13.44 -7.66
N ALA A 136 3.38 13.92 -8.88
CA ALA A 136 2.31 14.49 -9.69
C ALA A 136 1.35 13.42 -10.24
N ALA A 137 1.81 12.17 -10.39
CA ALA A 137 1.04 11.02 -10.83
C ALA A 137 1.11 9.91 -9.77
N ASP A 138 0.14 9.00 -9.79
CA ASP A 138 0.13 7.85 -8.91
C ASP A 138 1.40 6.98 -9.13
N PRO A 139 2.25 6.82 -8.12
CA PRO A 139 3.47 6.01 -8.23
C PRO A 139 3.21 4.50 -8.21
N GLY A 140 1.94 4.09 -8.09
CA GLY A 140 1.53 2.70 -7.97
C GLY A 140 1.60 2.15 -6.55
N CYS A 141 1.41 0.85 -6.44
CA CYS A 141 1.34 0.11 -5.20
C CYS A 141 2.60 -0.72 -4.99
N GLY A 142 3.23 -0.57 -3.84
CA GLY A 142 4.37 -1.41 -3.48
C GLY A 142 5.54 -0.67 -2.85
N PRO A 143 6.65 -1.38 -2.63
CA PRO A 143 7.85 -0.78 -2.08
C PRO A 143 8.32 0.40 -2.92
N ASN A 144 8.56 1.52 -2.25
CA ASN A 144 9.09 2.73 -2.85
C ASN A 144 10.35 3.15 -2.09
N GLY A 145 11.47 3.22 -2.79
CA GLY A 145 12.76 3.53 -2.18
C GLY A 145 12.80 4.89 -1.47
N ALA A 146 12.05 5.89 -1.98
CA ALA A 146 11.96 7.19 -1.34
C ALA A 146 11.16 7.18 -0.02
N ALA A 147 10.34 6.14 0.21
CA ALA A 147 9.56 5.95 1.43
C ALA A 147 10.00 4.72 2.23
N ALA A 148 11.19 4.15 1.96
CA ALA A 148 11.69 3.03 2.75
C ALA A 148 11.74 3.39 4.25
N PRO A 149 11.15 2.58 5.17
CA PRO A 149 11.01 2.91 6.59
C PRO A 149 12.34 2.73 7.33
N VAL A 150 13.29 3.62 7.09
CA VAL A 150 14.66 3.55 7.62
C VAL A 150 14.85 4.34 8.90
N PHE A 151 13.95 5.27 9.22
CA PHE A 151 14.10 6.18 10.36
C PHE A 151 13.29 5.69 11.55
N PRO A 152 13.92 5.54 12.74
CA PRO A 152 13.18 5.19 13.94
C PRO A 152 12.24 6.34 14.33
N ILE A 153 11.03 5.98 14.78
CA ILE A 153 10.15 6.94 15.41
C ILE A 153 10.59 7.20 16.87
N THR A 154 10.40 8.42 17.34
CA THR A 154 10.74 8.83 18.71
C THR A 154 9.54 8.78 19.64
N ALA A 155 8.33 8.76 19.09
CA ALA A 155 7.07 8.62 19.82
C ALA A 155 6.03 7.94 18.94
N GLY A 156 5.06 7.27 19.58
CA GLY A 156 3.97 6.59 18.91
C GLY A 156 4.26 5.09 18.67
N ASN A 157 3.42 4.48 17.86
CA ASN A 157 3.49 3.06 17.48
C ASN A 157 2.70 2.82 16.20
N TYR A 158 3.14 1.86 15.40
CA TYR A 158 2.41 1.32 14.26
C TYR A 158 2.10 -0.15 14.48
N ARG A 159 1.02 -0.62 13.88
CA ARG A 159 0.67 -2.03 13.79
C ARG A 159 0.44 -2.41 12.34
N VAL A 160 1.11 -3.46 11.91
CA VAL A 160 1.00 -4.01 10.55
C VAL A 160 0.49 -5.43 10.63
N PHE A 161 -0.65 -5.69 10.03
CA PHE A 161 -1.26 -7.02 9.93
C PHE A 161 -1.21 -7.47 8.48
N ALA A 162 -0.36 -8.45 8.19
CA ALA A 162 -0.28 -9.03 6.86
C ALA A 162 -1.55 -9.84 6.53
N PRO A 163 -1.98 -9.87 5.27
CA PRO A 163 -3.05 -10.74 4.84
C PRO A 163 -2.64 -12.21 5.04
N SER A 164 -3.58 -13.04 5.47
CA SER A 164 -3.39 -14.49 5.71
C SER A 164 -4.02 -15.32 4.61
#